data_832afab4c144bddeb73cffb19717c11a
#
_entry.id   832afab4c144bddeb73cffb19717c11a
#
_cell.length_a   1.000
_cell.length_b   1.000
_cell.length_c   1.000
_cell.angle_alpha   90.00
_cell.angle_beta   90.00
_cell.angle_gamma   90.00
#
_symmetry.space_group_name_H-M   'P 1'
#
loop_
_entity.id
_entity.type
_entity.pdbx_description
1 polymer ?
#
loop_
_entity_poly.entity_id
_entity_poly.type
_entity_poly.pdbx_seq_one_letter_code
_entity_poly.pdbx_strand_id
1 'polypeptide(L)'
;MKILVTGGAGFIGSHLVERLLDRGDEVVCLDDFNDSYDPSLKRANIAPALANPSFAIVEGDIRDRKALRGLAARHKFKVIVHLAARAGVRASLRAPLLYEEVNCGGTLNMLEFAREHAVGRFVFGSSSSVYGASGAIPFAEGGRADLPLSPYAATKRSGE
;
A
#
# COMPACT_ATOMS: atom_id res chain seq x y z
N MET A 1 8.72 -8.75 14.70
CA MET A 1 9.53 -7.77 13.91
C MET A 1 8.78 -6.45 13.88
N LYS A 2 9.44 -5.30 13.54
CA LYS A 2 8.69 -4.06 13.31
C LYS A 2 8.42 -3.90 11.82
N ILE A 3 7.15 -3.80 11.46
CA ILE A 3 6.64 -3.82 10.08
C ILE A 3 5.84 -2.53 9.82
N LEU A 4 6.13 -1.87 8.70
CA LEU A 4 5.29 -0.79 8.19
C LEU A 4 4.28 -1.37 7.19
N VAL A 5 3.00 -1.12 7.42
CA VAL A 5 1.93 -1.45 6.47
C VAL A 5 1.33 -0.15 5.98
N THR A 6 1.56 0.21 4.72
CA THR A 6 0.90 1.36 4.11
C THR A 6 -0.45 0.93 3.52
N GLY A 7 -1.47 1.75 3.63
CA GLY A 7 -2.84 1.36 3.29
C GLY A 7 -3.44 0.34 4.28
N GLY A 8 -2.90 0.33 5.52
CA GLY A 8 -3.27 -0.66 6.53
C GLY A 8 -4.69 -0.52 7.09
N ALA A 9 -5.33 0.62 6.91
CA ALA A 9 -6.74 0.81 7.27
C ALA A 9 -7.73 0.35 6.18
N GLY A 10 -7.22 0.00 4.99
CA GLY A 10 -8.02 -0.58 3.90
C GLY A 10 -8.46 -2.01 4.20
N PHE A 11 -9.29 -2.58 3.33
CA PHE A 11 -9.83 -3.94 3.51
C PHE A 11 -8.72 -5.00 3.64
N ILE A 12 -7.82 -5.10 2.66
CA ILE A 12 -6.72 -6.07 2.70
C ILE A 12 -5.74 -5.74 3.83
N GLY A 13 -5.43 -4.44 3.98
CA GLY A 13 -4.45 -3.97 4.95
C GLY A 13 -4.84 -4.27 6.39
N SER A 14 -6.10 -4.07 6.77
CA SER A 14 -6.58 -4.33 8.13
C SER A 14 -6.49 -5.80 8.52
N HIS A 15 -6.88 -6.71 7.63
CA HIS A 15 -6.75 -8.15 7.86
C HIS A 15 -5.29 -8.59 7.98
N LEU A 16 -4.40 -7.97 7.19
CA LEU A 16 -2.97 -8.20 7.32
C LEU A 16 -2.44 -7.69 8.65
N VAL A 17 -2.84 -6.48 9.07
CA VAL A 17 -2.46 -5.89 10.37
C VAL A 17 -2.84 -6.84 11.52
N GLU A 18 -4.10 -7.29 11.57
CA GLU A 18 -4.56 -8.26 12.57
C GLU A 18 -3.68 -9.51 12.57
N ARG A 19 -3.43 -10.10 11.41
CA ARG A 19 -2.63 -11.32 11.30
C ARG A 19 -1.18 -11.15 11.73
N LEU A 20 -0.58 -9.98 11.47
CA LEU A 20 0.77 -9.66 11.92
C LEU A 20 0.83 -9.47 13.45
N LEU A 21 -0.17 -8.81 14.02
CA LEU A 21 -0.28 -8.64 15.48
C LEU A 21 -0.46 -9.98 16.18
N ASP A 22 -1.32 -10.87 15.67
CA ASP A 22 -1.50 -12.23 16.19
C ASP A 22 -0.20 -13.05 16.16
N ARG A 23 0.64 -12.79 15.17
CA ARG A 23 1.97 -13.42 15.06
C ARG A 23 3.00 -12.85 16.05
N GLY A 24 2.65 -11.79 16.78
CA GLY A 24 3.54 -11.11 17.72
C GLY A 24 4.49 -10.09 17.10
N ASP A 25 4.16 -9.56 15.92
CA ASP A 25 4.91 -8.47 15.30
C ASP A 25 4.48 -7.10 15.84
N GLU A 26 5.38 -6.13 15.79
CA GLU A 26 5.04 -4.71 15.97
C GLU A 26 4.63 -4.13 14.61
N VAL A 27 3.46 -3.53 14.55
CA VAL A 27 2.91 -2.98 13.31
C VAL A 27 2.70 -1.49 13.41
N VAL A 28 3.25 -0.75 12.46
CA VAL A 28 2.90 0.65 12.23
C VAL A 28 2.08 0.71 10.94
N CYS A 29 0.86 1.20 11.04
CA CYS A 29 -0.02 1.43 9.89
C CYS A 29 0.13 2.88 9.45
N LEU A 30 0.34 3.11 8.15
CA LEU A 30 0.29 4.42 7.50
C LEU A 30 -0.89 4.44 6.53
N ASP A 31 -1.87 5.31 6.75
CA ASP A 31 -3.03 5.47 5.87
C ASP A 31 -3.44 6.94 5.83
N ASP A 32 -3.89 7.43 4.68
CA ASP A 32 -4.34 8.82 4.51
C ASP A 32 -5.82 9.01 4.81
N PHE A 33 -6.55 7.92 5.08
CA PHE A 33 -7.99 7.90 5.30
C PHE A 33 -8.77 8.66 4.23
N ASN A 34 -8.28 8.61 2.98
CA ASN A 34 -8.92 9.31 1.86
C ASN A 34 -10.35 8.83 1.60
N ASP A 35 -11.07 9.62 0.83
CA ASP A 35 -12.48 9.50 0.48
C ASP A 35 -12.79 8.58 -0.72
N SER A 36 -11.87 7.68 -1.11
CA SER A 36 -12.15 6.71 -2.19
C SER A 36 -13.40 5.87 -1.91
N TYR A 37 -13.67 5.67 -0.63
CA TYR A 37 -14.92 5.18 -0.04
C TYR A 37 -15.03 5.79 1.37
N ASP A 38 -16.17 5.59 2.04
CA ASP A 38 -16.42 6.18 3.36
C ASP A 38 -15.26 5.96 4.34
N PRO A 39 -14.56 7.02 4.80
CA PRO A 39 -13.44 6.89 5.73
C PRO A 39 -13.82 6.26 7.08
N SER A 40 -15.11 6.30 7.46
CA SER A 40 -15.57 5.65 8.69
C SER A 40 -15.37 4.13 8.65
N LEU A 41 -15.48 3.52 7.47
CA LEU A 41 -15.19 2.09 7.28
C LEU A 41 -13.71 1.77 7.51
N LYS A 42 -12.80 2.64 7.05
CA LYS A 42 -11.36 2.48 7.33
C LYS A 42 -11.08 2.56 8.83
N ARG A 43 -11.71 3.49 9.53
CA ARG A 43 -11.56 3.63 10.99
C ARG A 43 -12.14 2.41 11.73
N ALA A 44 -13.28 1.90 11.28
CA ALA A 44 -13.86 0.67 11.82
C ALA A 44 -12.96 -0.56 11.60
N ASN A 45 -12.34 -0.66 10.42
CA ASN A 45 -11.44 -1.76 10.08
C ASN A 45 -10.26 -1.91 11.04
N ILE A 46 -9.69 -0.80 11.52
CA ILE A 46 -8.51 -0.83 12.41
C ILE A 46 -8.88 -0.69 13.90
N ALA A 47 -10.14 -0.44 14.24
CA ALA A 47 -10.57 -0.25 15.62
C ALA A 47 -10.16 -1.40 16.54
N PRO A 48 -10.26 -2.70 16.15
CA PRO A 48 -9.80 -3.80 17.00
C PRO A 48 -8.29 -3.74 17.31
N ALA A 49 -7.48 -3.28 16.35
CA ALA A 49 -6.03 -3.20 16.52
C ALA A 49 -5.59 -2.08 17.49
N LEU A 50 -6.40 -1.03 17.66
CA LEU A 50 -6.04 0.13 18.52
C LEU A 50 -5.81 -0.23 19.99
N ALA A 51 -6.40 -1.34 20.48
CA ALA A 51 -6.19 -1.83 21.84
C ALA A 51 -4.87 -2.62 22.00
N ASN A 52 -4.20 -2.97 20.92
CA ASN A 52 -2.97 -3.75 20.96
C ASN A 52 -1.74 -2.83 21.16
N PRO A 53 -0.94 -3.01 22.23
CA PRO A 53 0.23 -2.16 22.50
C PRO A 53 1.34 -2.26 21.43
N SER A 54 1.32 -3.29 20.61
CA SER A 54 2.25 -3.47 19.48
C SER A 54 1.76 -2.83 18.18
N PHE A 55 0.63 -2.11 18.22
CA PHE A 55 0.07 -1.41 17.07
C PHE A 55 0.21 0.10 17.20
N ALA A 56 0.58 0.76 16.13
CA ALA A 56 0.51 2.21 16.01
C ALA A 56 -0.10 2.61 14.66
N ILE A 57 -0.94 3.65 14.67
CA ILE A 57 -1.48 4.27 13.48
C ILE A 57 -0.85 5.64 13.24
N VAL A 58 -0.48 5.91 12.01
CA VAL A 58 -0.02 7.22 11.55
C VAL A 58 -0.93 7.63 10.39
N GLU A 59 -1.67 8.71 10.59
CA GLU A 59 -2.45 9.31 9.51
C GLU A 59 -1.51 10.14 8.63
N GLY A 60 -1.40 9.79 7.35
CA GLY A 60 -0.47 10.46 6.44
C GLY A 60 -0.49 9.89 5.03
N ASP A 61 -0.03 10.72 4.10
CA ASP A 61 0.02 10.43 2.67
C ASP A 61 1.43 9.95 2.26
N ILE A 62 1.52 8.88 1.48
CA ILE A 62 2.78 8.37 0.92
C ILE A 62 3.47 9.35 -0.03
N ARG A 63 2.77 10.37 -0.51
CA ARG A 63 3.33 11.47 -1.29
C ARG A 63 4.06 12.51 -0.44
N ASP A 64 3.75 12.59 0.86
CA ASP A 64 4.38 13.56 1.78
C ASP A 64 5.72 13.03 2.31
N ARG A 65 6.80 13.39 1.63
CA ARG A 65 8.18 13.04 2.03
C ARG A 65 8.57 13.58 3.41
N LYS A 66 7.95 14.68 3.87
CA LYS A 66 8.23 15.23 5.21
C LYS A 66 7.59 14.34 6.28
N ALA A 67 6.35 13.92 6.08
CA ALA A 67 5.68 12.95 6.97
C ALA A 67 6.45 11.63 7.03
N LEU A 68 6.91 11.12 5.89
CA LEU A 68 7.72 9.89 5.83
C LEU A 68 9.04 10.03 6.61
N ARG A 69 9.75 11.15 6.49
CA ARG A 69 10.96 11.40 7.31
C ARG A 69 10.64 11.42 8.81
N GLY A 70 9.52 12.02 9.21
CA GLY A 70 9.07 12.01 10.60
C GLY A 70 8.75 10.59 11.11
N LEU A 71 8.26 9.72 10.25
CA LEU A 71 8.02 8.31 10.55
C LEU A 71 9.34 7.55 10.78
N ALA A 72 10.32 7.74 9.91
CA ALA A 72 11.63 7.12 10.02
C ALA A 72 12.42 7.55 11.27
N ALA A 73 12.25 8.79 11.70
CA ALA A 73 12.89 9.29 12.91
C ALA A 73 12.42 8.57 14.19
N ARG A 74 11.19 8.05 14.17
CA ARG A 74 10.56 7.38 15.32
C ARG A 74 10.59 5.86 15.27
N HIS A 75 10.75 5.28 14.07
CA HIS A 75 10.62 3.84 13.88
C HIS A 75 11.71 3.31 12.93
N LYS A 76 12.27 2.15 13.27
CA LYS A 76 13.17 1.39 12.39
C LYS A 76 12.45 0.13 11.92
N PHE A 77 12.12 0.07 10.64
CA PHE A 77 11.39 -1.03 10.05
C PHE A 77 12.33 -2.11 9.50
N LYS A 78 11.92 -3.37 9.63
CA LYS A 78 12.58 -4.52 8.97
C LYS A 78 11.91 -4.89 7.66
N VAL A 79 10.61 -4.62 7.57
CA VAL A 79 9.77 -4.95 6.41
C VAL A 79 8.81 -3.78 6.15
N ILE A 80 8.58 -3.48 4.89
CA ILE A 80 7.47 -2.67 4.43
C ILE A 80 6.52 -3.56 3.62
N VAL A 81 5.23 -3.50 3.95
CA VAL A 81 4.16 -4.04 3.10
C VAL A 81 3.40 -2.85 2.53
N HIS A 82 3.59 -2.60 1.25
CA HIS A 82 3.07 -1.42 0.56
C HIS A 82 1.77 -1.75 -0.17
N LEU A 83 0.64 -1.43 0.49
CA LEU A 83 -0.71 -1.62 -0.04
C LEU A 83 -1.41 -0.29 -0.35
N ALA A 84 -0.87 0.84 0.13
CA ALA A 84 -1.44 2.16 -0.16
C ALA A 84 -1.44 2.43 -1.67
N ALA A 85 -2.62 2.67 -2.21
CA ALA A 85 -2.82 2.99 -3.62
C ALA A 85 -4.24 3.51 -3.85
N ARG A 86 -4.44 4.26 -4.93
CA ARG A 86 -5.77 4.44 -5.51
C ARG A 86 -6.12 3.19 -6.31
N ALA A 87 -7.20 2.51 -5.94
CA ALA A 87 -7.67 1.28 -6.58
C ALA A 87 -8.85 1.56 -7.52
N GLY A 88 -9.06 0.67 -8.49
CA GLY A 88 -10.22 0.70 -9.36
C GLY A 88 -9.96 1.19 -10.78
N VAL A 89 -10.21 0.30 -11.74
CA VAL A 89 -10.01 0.54 -13.18
C VAL A 89 -10.87 1.70 -13.68
N ARG A 90 -12.18 1.69 -13.39
CA ARG A 90 -13.11 2.73 -13.88
C ARG A 90 -12.80 4.12 -13.32
N ALA A 91 -12.42 4.19 -12.05
CA ALA A 91 -12.08 5.45 -11.41
C ALA A 91 -10.77 6.03 -11.98
N SER A 92 -9.81 5.18 -12.34
CA SER A 92 -8.55 5.62 -12.96
C SER A 92 -8.73 6.28 -14.32
N LEU A 93 -9.76 5.89 -15.08
CA LEU A 93 -10.08 6.55 -16.36
C LEU A 93 -10.59 7.98 -16.17
N ARG A 94 -11.21 8.28 -15.01
CA ARG A 94 -11.75 9.63 -14.71
C ARG A 94 -10.69 10.56 -14.10
N ALA A 95 -9.70 10.01 -13.39
CA ALA A 95 -8.70 10.77 -12.66
C ALA A 95 -7.28 10.19 -12.85
N PRO A 96 -6.79 10.03 -14.09
CA PRO A 96 -5.53 9.31 -14.35
C PRO A 96 -4.32 9.96 -13.65
N LEU A 97 -4.26 11.28 -13.57
CA LEU A 97 -3.16 12.01 -12.91
C LEU A 97 -3.09 11.69 -11.42
N LEU A 98 -4.24 11.61 -10.74
CA LEU A 98 -4.27 11.23 -9.33
C LEU A 98 -3.72 9.81 -9.11
N TYR A 99 -4.03 8.89 -10.03
CA TYR A 99 -3.50 7.52 -9.96
C TYR A 99 -1.99 7.47 -10.19
N GLU A 100 -1.49 8.27 -11.11
CA GLU A 100 -0.05 8.40 -11.35
C GLU A 100 0.66 8.97 -10.11
N GLU A 101 0.18 10.11 -9.60
CA GLU A 101 0.77 10.77 -8.43
C GLU A 101 0.81 9.84 -7.20
N VAL A 102 -0.28 9.15 -6.91
CA VAL A 102 -0.36 8.30 -5.72
C VAL A 102 0.36 6.98 -5.95
N ASN A 103 0.03 6.27 -7.04
CA ASN A 103 0.50 4.89 -7.22
C ASN A 103 1.94 4.83 -7.72
N CYS A 104 2.36 5.72 -8.62
CA CYS A 104 3.74 5.75 -9.10
C CYS A 104 4.60 6.65 -8.21
N GLY A 105 4.23 7.91 -8.04
CA GLY A 105 4.99 8.87 -7.22
C GLY A 105 5.07 8.44 -5.77
N GLY A 106 3.94 8.03 -5.16
CA GLY A 106 3.90 7.52 -3.79
C GLY A 106 4.72 6.25 -3.61
N THR A 107 4.64 5.28 -4.54
CA THR A 107 5.46 4.06 -4.50
C THR A 107 6.95 4.39 -4.59
N LEU A 108 7.34 5.31 -5.48
CA LEU A 108 8.74 5.76 -5.59
C LEU A 108 9.23 6.37 -4.26
N ASN A 109 8.44 7.21 -3.60
CA ASN A 109 8.77 7.74 -2.28
C ASN A 109 8.97 6.62 -1.24
N MET A 110 8.15 5.56 -1.27
CA MET A 110 8.29 4.43 -0.36
C MET A 110 9.52 3.57 -0.67
N LEU A 111 9.90 3.42 -1.92
CA LEU A 111 11.15 2.74 -2.32
C LEU A 111 12.38 3.55 -1.88
N GLU A 112 12.38 4.87 -2.09
CA GLU A 112 13.43 5.76 -1.57
C GLU A 112 13.51 5.71 -0.05
N PHE A 113 12.37 5.73 0.64
CA PHE A 113 12.30 5.54 2.09
C PHE A 113 12.96 4.21 2.50
N ALA A 114 12.62 3.10 1.83
CA ALA A 114 13.19 1.79 2.13
C ALA A 114 14.71 1.77 1.94
N ARG A 115 15.20 2.38 0.86
CA ARG A 115 16.63 2.50 0.54
C ARG A 115 17.38 3.35 1.58
N GLU A 116 16.86 4.55 1.88
CA GLU A 116 17.49 5.50 2.81
C GLU A 116 17.57 4.95 4.25
N HIS A 117 16.60 4.13 4.65
CA HIS A 117 16.51 3.59 6.01
C HIS A 117 16.89 2.10 6.11
N ALA A 118 17.55 1.55 5.08
CA ALA A 118 18.06 0.19 5.02
C ALA A 118 17.00 -0.87 5.42
N VAL A 119 15.78 -0.72 4.91
CA VAL A 119 14.69 -1.70 5.12
C VAL A 119 14.99 -2.97 4.33
N GLY A 120 15.08 -4.10 5.02
CA GLY A 120 15.56 -5.36 4.42
C GLY A 120 14.60 -6.03 3.44
N ARG A 121 13.29 -5.74 3.52
CA ARG A 121 12.27 -6.34 2.65
C ARG A 121 11.17 -5.34 2.30
N PHE A 122 10.83 -5.31 1.01
CA PHE A 122 9.71 -4.52 0.48
C PHE A 122 8.75 -5.47 -0.23
N VAL A 123 7.50 -5.51 0.23
CA VAL A 123 6.42 -6.32 -0.36
C VAL A 123 5.44 -5.35 -1.01
N PHE A 124 5.26 -5.46 -2.31
CA PHE A 124 4.39 -4.59 -3.08
C PHE A 124 3.06 -5.29 -3.40
N GLY A 125 1.95 -4.63 -3.10
CA GLY A 125 0.61 -5.07 -3.48
C GLY A 125 0.30 -4.70 -4.93
N SER A 126 0.55 -5.61 -5.86
CA SER A 126 0.19 -5.43 -7.27
C SER A 126 -1.30 -5.71 -7.53
N SER A 127 -1.65 -6.11 -8.73
CA SER A 127 -3.03 -6.38 -9.15
C SER A 127 -3.07 -7.32 -10.34
N SER A 128 -4.09 -8.19 -10.40
CA SER A 128 -4.37 -8.96 -11.61
C SER A 128 -4.64 -8.11 -12.86
N SER A 129 -4.96 -6.82 -12.67
CA SER A 129 -5.12 -5.88 -13.78
C SER A 129 -3.84 -5.70 -14.62
N VAL A 130 -2.67 -6.03 -14.08
CA VAL A 130 -1.39 -5.96 -14.81
C VAL A 130 -1.34 -6.93 -15.99
N TYR A 131 -2.09 -8.04 -15.93
CA TYR A 131 -2.18 -8.98 -17.05
C TYR A 131 -2.93 -8.42 -18.27
N GLY A 132 -3.73 -7.38 -18.08
CA GLY A 132 -4.33 -6.60 -19.15
C GLY A 132 -5.14 -7.45 -20.15
N ALA A 133 -4.76 -7.38 -21.41
CA ALA A 133 -5.38 -8.11 -22.51
C ALA A 133 -4.87 -9.55 -22.67
N SER A 134 -4.13 -10.10 -21.72
CA SER A 134 -3.66 -11.48 -21.78
C SER A 134 -4.86 -12.42 -21.89
N GLY A 135 -4.90 -13.24 -22.96
CA GLY A 135 -5.97 -14.21 -23.19
C GLY A 135 -5.87 -15.50 -22.35
N ALA A 136 -4.79 -15.65 -21.58
CA ALA A 136 -4.58 -16.86 -20.78
C ALA A 136 -5.37 -16.82 -19.47
N ILE A 137 -6.30 -17.73 -19.28
CA ILE A 137 -7.10 -17.91 -18.06
C ILE A 137 -6.96 -19.38 -17.63
N PRO A 138 -6.63 -19.64 -16.34
CA PRO A 138 -6.34 -18.68 -15.26
C PRO A 138 -5.01 -17.94 -15.46
N PHE A 139 -4.91 -16.72 -14.91
CA PHE A 139 -3.65 -15.99 -14.88
C PHE A 139 -2.59 -16.76 -14.11
N ALA A 140 -1.34 -16.71 -14.59
CA ALA A 140 -0.20 -17.38 -13.97
C ALA A 140 0.92 -16.33 -13.72
N GLU A 141 1.69 -16.54 -12.67
CA GLU A 141 2.78 -15.61 -12.26
C GLU A 141 3.84 -15.40 -13.34
N GLY A 142 4.12 -16.42 -14.16
CA GLY A 142 5.01 -16.32 -15.33
C GLY A 142 4.35 -15.75 -16.59
N GLY A 143 3.07 -15.34 -16.52
CA GLY A 143 2.32 -14.81 -17.65
C GLY A 143 2.81 -13.40 -18.04
N ARG A 144 2.59 -13.04 -19.32
CA ARG A 144 2.90 -11.68 -19.81
C ARG A 144 1.99 -10.66 -19.13
N ALA A 145 2.57 -9.55 -18.67
CA ALA A 145 1.88 -8.44 -18.02
C ALA A 145 2.32 -7.09 -18.63
N ASP A 146 2.41 -7.03 -19.95
CA ASP A 146 2.99 -5.93 -20.72
C ASP A 146 1.96 -5.08 -21.49
N LEU A 147 0.66 -5.41 -21.38
CA LEU A 147 -0.41 -4.71 -22.09
C LEU A 147 -1.51 -4.22 -21.10
N PRO A 148 -1.20 -3.27 -20.20
CA PRO A 148 -2.19 -2.75 -19.27
C PRO A 148 -3.30 -2.01 -20.01
N LEU A 149 -4.57 -2.26 -19.60
CA LEU A 149 -5.77 -1.71 -20.25
C LEU A 149 -6.34 -0.47 -19.55
N SER A 150 -5.66 0.05 -18.54
CA SER A 150 -6.13 1.22 -17.81
C SER A 150 -4.97 1.95 -17.13
N PRO A 151 -5.14 3.24 -16.77
CA PRO A 151 -4.17 3.96 -15.94
C PRO A 151 -3.87 3.22 -14.63
N TYR A 152 -4.88 2.66 -13.95
CA TYR A 152 -4.67 1.83 -12.77
C TYR A 152 -3.74 0.64 -13.03
N ALA A 153 -4.02 -0.12 -14.09
CA ALA A 153 -3.18 -1.27 -14.45
C ALA A 153 -1.74 -0.83 -14.78
N ALA A 154 -1.58 0.25 -15.54
CA ALA A 154 -0.27 0.81 -15.89
C ALA A 154 0.51 1.23 -14.64
N THR A 155 -0.14 1.94 -13.69
CA THR A 155 0.52 2.37 -12.45
C THR A 155 0.89 1.19 -11.54
N LYS A 156 0.10 0.12 -11.52
CA LYS A 156 0.45 -1.10 -10.77
C LYS A 156 1.62 -1.83 -11.45
N ARG A 157 1.62 -1.93 -12.77
CA ARG A 157 2.74 -2.51 -13.51
C ARG A 157 4.04 -1.71 -13.34
N SER A 158 3.94 -0.38 -13.26
CA SER A 158 5.11 0.49 -13.00
C SER A 158 5.74 0.24 -11.62
N GLY A 159 4.98 -0.25 -10.64
CA GLY A 159 5.49 -0.58 -9.31
C GLY A 159 6.20 -1.92 -9.20
N GLU A 160 5.98 -2.84 -10.16
CA GLU A 160 6.69 -4.12 -10.28
C GLU A 160 8.08 -3.95 -10.88
#